data_e0a890343c59c04cca04b23acdeb0f1e
#
_entry.id   e0a890343c59c04cca04b23acdeb0f1e
#
_cell.length_a   1.000
_cell.length_b   1.000
_cell.length_c   1.000
_cell.angle_alpha   90.00
_cell.angle_beta   90.00
_cell.angle_gamma   90.00
#
_symmetry.space_group_name_H-M   'P 1'
#
loop_
_entity.id
_entity.type
_entity.pdbx_description
1 polymer ?
#
loop_
_entity_poly.entity_id
_entity_poly.type
_entity_poly.pdbx_seq_one_letter_code
_entity_poly.pdbx_strand_id
1 'polypeptide(L)'
;MKKIYSLFATVALATGMFAQVTVFSGTFSDLTGTGGNDGLWSGSAAGTAIADGSSSYTTGGNWTVTKAYRADGCLKMGTSSLKGVVTTPSISLTGSGVLTFRAGAWNGTSENTNLVISATGATLSQGSVTLTKGAFNSYSVNITGATGAVTITFEGNSASNSRFFIDDIIVQDGTLAVADFKKVTPNFVKNTLVKNDEIVFGSDVKDIKVYTLSGAVVKTGSVKNGSTLNVAELAKGNYIVTGILNNEPVSQKILKD
;
A
#
# COMPACT_ATOMS: atom_id res chain seq x y z
N MET A 1 13.64 26.09 47.54
CA MET A 1 12.67 25.45 46.63
C MET A 1 13.42 25.08 45.36
N LYS A 2 13.73 23.77 45.16
CA LYS A 2 14.41 23.27 43.95
C LYS A 2 13.37 23.02 42.86
N LYS A 3 13.46 23.75 41.77
CA LYS A 3 12.60 23.55 40.57
C LYS A 3 13.10 22.32 39.83
N ILE A 4 12.29 21.26 39.77
CA ILE A 4 12.51 20.06 38.97
C ILE A 4 11.94 20.36 37.58
N TYR A 5 12.80 20.51 36.59
CA TYR A 5 12.40 20.58 35.19
C TYR A 5 12.26 19.14 34.65
N SER A 6 11.02 18.70 34.45
CA SER A 6 10.73 17.44 33.75
C SER A 6 10.96 17.64 32.28
N LEU A 7 12.03 17.07 31.73
CA LEU A 7 12.32 17.03 30.31
C LEU A 7 11.54 15.84 29.70
N PHE A 8 10.40 16.12 29.09
CA PHE A 8 9.74 15.13 28.25
C PHE A 8 10.54 14.97 26.97
N ALA A 9 11.33 13.91 26.88
CA ALA A 9 11.94 13.46 25.63
C ALA A 9 10.85 12.81 24.78
N THR A 10 10.29 13.54 23.83
CA THR A 10 9.45 12.98 22.75
C THR A 10 10.35 12.17 21.83
N VAL A 11 10.33 10.85 21.98
CA VAL A 11 10.91 9.93 21.00
C VAL A 11 10.00 9.95 19.78
N ALA A 12 10.36 10.73 18.78
CA ALA A 12 9.77 10.62 17.44
C ALA A 12 10.29 9.30 16.83
N LEU A 13 9.50 8.24 16.94
CA LEU A 13 9.66 7.04 16.13
C LEU A 13 9.41 7.49 14.67
N ALA A 14 10.46 7.69 13.90
CA ALA A 14 10.38 7.76 12.46
C ALA A 14 9.99 6.35 11.98
N THR A 15 8.68 6.06 11.96
CA THR A 15 8.16 4.94 11.18
C THR A 15 8.45 5.29 9.73
N GLY A 16 9.36 4.56 9.11
CA GLY A 16 9.56 4.63 7.68
C GLY A 16 8.22 4.35 7.03
N MET A 17 7.55 5.39 6.54
CA MET A 17 6.37 5.24 5.70
C MET A 17 6.88 4.75 4.35
N PHE A 18 6.90 3.43 4.17
CA PHE A 18 7.04 2.83 2.85
C PHE A 18 5.74 3.12 2.10
N ALA A 19 5.80 3.96 1.09
CA ALA A 19 4.66 4.22 0.23
C ALA A 19 4.31 2.92 -0.51
N GLN A 20 3.10 2.41 -0.31
CA GLN A 20 2.56 1.33 -1.13
C GLN A 20 2.51 1.80 -2.58
N VAL A 21 3.01 0.99 -3.50
CA VAL A 21 2.98 1.32 -4.93
C VAL A 21 1.60 1.00 -5.49
N THR A 22 0.93 1.99 -6.06
CA THR A 22 -0.31 1.76 -6.80
C THR A 22 0.01 1.06 -8.11
N VAL A 23 -0.48 -0.18 -8.28
CA VAL A 23 -0.30 -1.00 -9.49
C VAL A 23 -1.51 -0.95 -10.41
N PHE A 24 -2.65 -0.50 -9.90
CA PHE A 24 -3.87 -0.31 -10.67
C PHE A 24 -4.73 0.81 -10.09
N SER A 25 -5.36 1.61 -10.96
CA SER A 25 -6.32 2.65 -10.57
C SER A 25 -7.40 2.77 -11.64
N GLY A 26 -8.66 2.63 -11.23
CA GLY A 26 -9.86 2.84 -12.05
C GLY A 26 -10.82 3.76 -11.32
N THR A 27 -10.79 5.06 -11.65
CA THR A 27 -11.57 6.10 -10.96
C THR A 27 -12.87 6.46 -11.66
N PHE A 28 -13.06 6.03 -12.92
CA PHE A 28 -14.24 6.34 -13.75
C PHE A 28 -14.59 7.83 -13.86
N SER A 29 -13.72 8.74 -13.47
CA SER A 29 -13.95 10.19 -13.39
C SER A 29 -14.27 10.86 -14.74
N ASP A 30 -14.03 10.16 -15.84
CA ASP A 30 -14.38 10.56 -17.21
C ASP A 30 -15.79 10.16 -17.64
N LEU A 31 -16.50 9.34 -16.83
CA LEU A 31 -17.88 8.99 -17.10
C LEU A 31 -18.81 10.14 -16.73
N THR A 32 -19.74 10.44 -17.63
CA THR A 32 -20.78 11.45 -17.42
C THR A 32 -22.14 10.79 -17.38
N GLY A 33 -22.94 11.13 -16.40
CA GLY A 33 -24.28 10.59 -16.21
C GLY A 33 -24.90 11.12 -14.91
N THR A 34 -25.91 10.45 -14.41
CA THR A 34 -26.55 10.76 -13.14
C THR A 34 -26.49 9.55 -12.22
N GLY A 35 -26.36 9.80 -10.94
CA GLY A 35 -26.31 8.78 -9.88
C GLY A 35 -24.94 8.62 -9.25
N GLY A 36 -24.95 8.23 -7.99
CA GLY A 36 -23.74 8.00 -7.20
C GLY A 36 -23.15 9.28 -6.64
N ASN A 37 -22.15 9.86 -7.29
CA ASN A 37 -21.42 11.01 -6.76
C ASN A 37 -22.25 12.31 -6.72
N ASP A 38 -23.30 12.44 -7.53
CA ASP A 38 -24.24 13.57 -7.49
C ASP A 38 -25.30 13.45 -6.38
N GLY A 39 -25.24 12.40 -5.57
CA GLY A 39 -26.17 12.14 -4.48
C GLY A 39 -27.49 11.49 -4.91
N LEU A 40 -27.67 11.15 -6.18
CA LEU A 40 -28.83 10.39 -6.66
C LEU A 40 -28.58 8.89 -6.56
N TRP A 41 -29.45 8.16 -5.87
CA TRP A 41 -29.30 6.72 -5.62
C TRP A 41 -30.49 5.88 -6.03
N SER A 42 -31.53 6.51 -6.63
CA SER A 42 -32.78 5.87 -7.03
C SER A 42 -33.46 6.67 -8.15
N GLY A 43 -34.58 6.18 -8.66
CA GLY A 43 -35.35 6.89 -9.68
C GLY A 43 -34.58 7.06 -10.98
N SER A 44 -34.24 8.31 -11.33
CA SER A 44 -33.50 8.68 -12.54
C SER A 44 -32.01 8.53 -12.44
N ALA A 45 -31.46 7.97 -11.34
CA ALA A 45 -30.06 7.67 -11.16
C ALA A 45 -29.60 6.54 -12.11
N ALA A 46 -29.62 6.82 -13.40
CA ALA A 46 -29.13 5.91 -14.44
C ALA A 46 -28.73 6.73 -15.65
N GLY A 47 -27.48 6.64 -16.02
CA GLY A 47 -26.97 7.21 -17.25
C GLY A 47 -27.16 6.29 -18.45
N THR A 48 -26.45 6.59 -19.53
CA THR A 48 -26.41 5.77 -20.73
C THR A 48 -25.88 4.37 -20.44
N ALA A 49 -26.56 3.34 -20.96
CA ALA A 49 -26.09 1.97 -20.88
C ALA A 49 -24.75 1.80 -21.60
N ILE A 50 -23.90 0.98 -21.02
CA ILE A 50 -22.65 0.54 -21.61
C ILE A 50 -22.89 -0.86 -22.20
N ALA A 51 -22.45 -1.08 -23.44
CA ALA A 51 -22.62 -2.37 -24.08
C ALA A 51 -21.96 -3.49 -23.26
N ASP A 52 -22.67 -4.62 -23.14
CA ASP A 52 -22.11 -5.79 -22.46
C ASP A 52 -20.86 -6.31 -23.20
N GLY A 53 -19.88 -6.79 -22.47
CA GLY A 53 -18.63 -7.30 -22.99
C GLY A 53 -17.43 -6.43 -22.64
N SER A 54 -16.37 -6.48 -23.45
CA SER A 54 -15.16 -5.67 -23.24
C SER A 54 -15.39 -4.23 -23.65
N SER A 55 -15.09 -3.32 -22.74
CA SER A 55 -15.30 -1.88 -22.96
C SER A 55 -14.08 -1.09 -22.51
N SER A 56 -13.59 -0.21 -23.38
CA SER A 56 -12.51 0.73 -23.07
C SER A 56 -13.10 1.91 -22.29
N TYR A 57 -12.65 2.07 -21.07
CA TYR A 57 -12.76 3.31 -20.33
C TYR A 57 -11.40 3.97 -20.29
N THR A 58 -11.36 5.27 -20.08
CA THR A 58 -10.11 6.02 -20.11
C THR A 58 -9.22 5.69 -18.93
N THR A 59 -9.77 5.22 -17.82
CA THR A 59 -9.00 4.83 -16.63
C THR A 59 -8.90 3.32 -16.49
N GLY A 60 -7.67 2.81 -16.40
CA GLY A 60 -7.37 1.41 -16.10
C GLY A 60 -7.42 0.43 -17.26
N GLY A 61 -7.82 0.83 -18.48
CA GLY A 61 -7.81 -0.02 -19.69
C GLY A 61 -9.15 -0.69 -19.99
N ASN A 62 -9.11 -1.88 -20.60
CA ASN A 62 -10.30 -2.59 -21.06
C ASN A 62 -10.98 -3.35 -19.92
N TRP A 63 -12.14 -2.87 -19.50
CA TRP A 63 -13.01 -3.52 -18.53
C TRP A 63 -13.96 -4.50 -19.23
N THR A 64 -14.34 -5.57 -18.55
CA THR A 64 -15.45 -6.43 -18.98
C THR A 64 -16.66 -6.13 -18.11
N VAL A 65 -17.79 -5.81 -18.74
CA VAL A 65 -19.02 -5.39 -18.04
C VAL A 65 -20.24 -6.13 -18.54
N THR A 66 -21.21 -6.31 -17.64
CA THR A 66 -22.57 -6.77 -17.97
C THR A 66 -23.55 -5.90 -17.18
N LYS A 67 -24.51 -5.32 -17.87
CA LYS A 67 -25.52 -4.41 -17.29
C LYS A 67 -24.88 -3.24 -16.54
N ALA A 68 -23.91 -2.60 -17.17
CA ALA A 68 -23.26 -1.38 -16.68
C ALA A 68 -23.90 -0.13 -17.30
N TYR A 69 -23.87 0.95 -16.55
CA TYR A 69 -24.39 2.26 -16.94
C TYR A 69 -23.41 3.33 -16.51
N ARG A 70 -23.28 4.39 -17.32
CA ARG A 70 -22.55 5.58 -16.95
C ARG A 70 -23.31 6.32 -15.85
N ALA A 71 -22.63 6.69 -14.79
CA ALA A 71 -23.14 7.53 -13.73
C ALA A 71 -22.25 8.77 -13.56
N ASP A 72 -22.45 9.56 -12.53
CA ASP A 72 -21.63 10.76 -12.29
C ASP A 72 -20.25 10.37 -11.76
N GLY A 73 -19.27 10.27 -12.67
CA GLY A 73 -17.90 9.87 -12.35
C GLY A 73 -17.78 8.48 -11.72
N CYS A 74 -18.75 7.58 -11.93
CA CYS A 74 -18.72 6.22 -11.39
C CYS A 74 -19.52 5.27 -12.30
N LEU A 75 -19.47 3.96 -12.03
CA LEU A 75 -20.32 2.95 -12.68
C LEU A 75 -21.54 2.64 -11.84
N LYS A 76 -22.73 2.63 -12.47
CA LYS A 76 -23.93 2.00 -11.90
C LYS A 76 -24.10 0.62 -12.53
N MET A 77 -24.26 -0.40 -11.70
CA MET A 77 -24.30 -1.81 -12.10
C MET A 77 -25.68 -2.44 -11.85
N GLY A 78 -26.13 -3.23 -12.81
CA GLY A 78 -27.39 -3.99 -12.75
C GLY A 78 -28.66 -3.19 -13.01
N THR A 79 -29.76 -3.92 -13.10
CA THR A 79 -31.14 -3.42 -13.19
C THR A 79 -31.99 -4.03 -12.08
N SER A 80 -33.29 -3.69 -12.03
CA SER A 80 -34.23 -4.36 -11.11
C SER A 80 -34.38 -5.86 -11.38
N SER A 81 -34.09 -6.30 -12.62
CA SER A 81 -34.33 -7.67 -13.08
C SER A 81 -33.06 -8.45 -13.39
N LEU A 82 -31.90 -7.78 -13.53
CA LEU A 82 -30.66 -8.39 -13.95
C LEU A 82 -29.51 -7.85 -13.11
N LYS A 83 -28.67 -8.75 -12.58
CA LYS A 83 -27.48 -8.35 -11.86
C LYS A 83 -26.43 -7.70 -12.77
N GLY A 84 -25.71 -6.74 -12.23
CA GLY A 84 -24.52 -6.16 -12.87
C GLY A 84 -23.26 -6.93 -12.50
N VAL A 85 -22.35 -7.02 -13.46
CA VAL A 85 -21.01 -7.61 -13.26
C VAL A 85 -19.98 -6.67 -13.89
N VAL A 86 -18.92 -6.38 -13.16
CA VAL A 86 -17.77 -5.63 -13.68
C VAL A 86 -16.47 -6.33 -13.28
N THR A 87 -15.60 -6.55 -14.28
CA THR A 87 -14.28 -7.17 -14.10
C THR A 87 -13.21 -6.20 -14.56
N THR A 88 -12.18 -6.03 -13.74
CA THR A 88 -11.05 -5.17 -14.04
C THR A 88 -10.26 -5.66 -15.25
N PRO A 89 -9.52 -4.78 -15.94
CA PRO A 89 -8.40 -5.20 -16.76
C PRO A 89 -7.43 -6.09 -15.97
N SER A 90 -6.52 -6.76 -16.68
CA SER A 90 -5.46 -7.54 -16.05
C SER A 90 -4.52 -6.63 -15.27
N ILE A 91 -4.33 -6.92 -14.00
CA ILE A 91 -3.49 -6.19 -13.05
C ILE A 91 -2.20 -6.98 -12.86
N SER A 92 -1.05 -6.35 -13.05
CA SER A 92 0.25 -6.96 -12.77
C SER A 92 0.52 -6.87 -11.26
N LEU A 93 0.36 -8.00 -10.55
CA LEU A 93 0.59 -8.10 -9.11
C LEU A 93 1.25 -9.44 -8.80
N THR A 94 2.27 -9.42 -7.95
CA THR A 94 2.96 -10.62 -7.47
C THR A 94 3.00 -10.64 -5.95
N GLY A 95 2.64 -11.79 -5.35
CA GLY A 95 2.65 -11.95 -3.91
C GLY A 95 1.40 -11.42 -3.23
N SER A 96 1.49 -10.30 -2.51
CA SER A 96 0.37 -9.72 -1.77
C SER A 96 0.02 -8.32 -2.25
N GLY A 97 -1.19 -7.88 -1.99
CA GLY A 97 -1.66 -6.54 -2.30
C GLY A 97 -2.86 -6.14 -1.45
N VAL A 98 -3.29 -4.90 -1.63
CA VAL A 98 -4.50 -4.38 -1.02
C VAL A 98 -5.38 -3.78 -2.12
N LEU A 99 -6.59 -4.30 -2.25
CA LEU A 99 -7.66 -3.73 -3.05
C LEU A 99 -8.42 -2.73 -2.17
N THR A 100 -8.58 -1.51 -2.62
CA THR A 100 -9.53 -0.54 -2.07
C THR A 100 -10.50 -0.09 -3.15
N PHE A 101 -11.74 0.20 -2.78
CA PHE A 101 -12.76 0.71 -3.68
C PHE A 101 -13.86 1.41 -2.89
N ARG A 102 -14.63 2.26 -3.56
CA ARG A 102 -15.87 2.85 -3.03
C ARG A 102 -17.07 2.16 -3.68
N ALA A 103 -18.05 1.79 -2.89
CA ALA A 103 -19.31 1.23 -3.41
C ALA A 103 -20.50 1.58 -2.52
N GLY A 104 -21.69 1.57 -3.12
CA GLY A 104 -22.96 1.79 -2.43
C GLY A 104 -24.11 1.11 -3.16
N ALA A 105 -25.10 0.65 -2.40
CA ALA A 105 -26.27 0.01 -3.00
C ALA A 105 -27.30 1.04 -3.49
N TRP A 106 -28.04 0.67 -4.53
CA TRP A 106 -29.24 1.42 -4.95
C TRP A 106 -30.19 1.64 -3.78
N ASN A 107 -30.76 2.83 -3.68
CA ASN A 107 -31.66 3.17 -2.58
C ASN A 107 -33.11 2.71 -2.89
N GLY A 108 -33.34 1.41 -2.92
CA GLY A 108 -34.63 0.76 -3.08
C GLY A 108 -34.96 -0.11 -1.87
N THR A 109 -36.25 -0.19 -1.52
CA THR A 109 -36.68 -0.96 -0.34
C THR A 109 -36.26 -2.42 -0.41
N SER A 110 -36.47 -3.06 -1.57
CA SER A 110 -36.16 -4.48 -1.79
C SER A 110 -34.71 -4.73 -2.27
N GLU A 111 -33.86 -3.71 -2.30
CA GLU A 111 -32.50 -3.85 -2.84
C GLU A 111 -31.62 -4.67 -1.92
N ASN A 112 -30.93 -5.63 -2.50
CA ASN A 112 -29.91 -6.43 -1.83
C ASN A 112 -28.62 -5.60 -1.68
N THR A 113 -28.02 -5.68 -0.52
CA THR A 113 -26.84 -4.89 -0.19
C THR A 113 -25.55 -5.71 -0.19
N ASN A 114 -25.61 -7.00 -0.49
CA ASN A 114 -24.40 -7.82 -0.53
C ASN A 114 -23.73 -7.73 -1.92
N LEU A 115 -22.51 -7.22 -1.98
CA LEU A 115 -21.66 -7.19 -3.18
C LEU A 115 -20.69 -8.36 -3.11
N VAL A 116 -20.73 -9.23 -4.10
CA VAL A 116 -19.78 -10.35 -4.24
C VAL A 116 -18.52 -9.85 -4.94
N ILE A 117 -17.37 -10.29 -4.44
CA ILE A 117 -16.06 -9.96 -4.97
C ILE A 117 -15.28 -11.26 -5.18
N SER A 118 -14.70 -11.41 -6.36
CA SER A 118 -13.84 -12.56 -6.67
C SER A 118 -12.59 -12.12 -7.43
N ALA A 119 -11.57 -12.96 -7.43
CA ALA A 119 -10.35 -12.71 -8.20
C ALA A 119 -9.93 -13.96 -8.97
N THR A 120 -9.33 -13.75 -10.14
CA THR A 120 -8.59 -14.78 -10.87
C THR A 120 -7.11 -14.48 -10.73
N GLY A 121 -6.29 -15.48 -10.49
CA GLY A 121 -4.84 -15.33 -10.33
C GLY A 121 -4.39 -14.89 -8.92
N ALA A 122 -5.32 -14.79 -7.96
CA ALA A 122 -5.03 -14.45 -6.56
C ALA A 122 -6.15 -14.93 -5.63
N THR A 123 -5.91 -14.87 -4.31
CA THR A 123 -6.89 -15.13 -3.26
C THR A 123 -7.23 -13.83 -2.53
N LEU A 124 -8.53 -13.61 -2.29
CA LEU A 124 -9.03 -12.45 -1.52
C LEU A 124 -9.28 -12.85 -0.07
N SER A 125 -9.04 -11.94 0.88
CA SER A 125 -9.32 -12.15 2.31
C SER A 125 -10.81 -12.27 2.63
N GLN A 126 -11.67 -11.78 1.75
CA GLN A 126 -13.13 -11.89 1.83
C GLN A 126 -13.75 -11.88 0.43
N GLY A 127 -14.79 -12.68 0.23
CA GLY A 127 -15.50 -12.82 -1.06
C GLY A 127 -16.74 -11.92 -1.19
N SER A 128 -17.04 -11.09 -0.20
CA SER A 128 -18.17 -10.15 -0.27
C SER A 128 -18.05 -9.04 0.76
N VAL A 129 -18.77 -7.94 0.50
CA VAL A 129 -18.98 -6.82 1.44
C VAL A 129 -20.45 -6.42 1.50
N THR A 130 -20.87 -5.87 2.64
CA THR A 130 -22.22 -5.31 2.78
C THR A 130 -22.19 -3.83 2.44
N LEU A 131 -22.97 -3.42 1.45
CA LEU A 131 -23.10 -2.04 0.99
C LEU A 131 -24.12 -1.26 1.83
N THR A 132 -23.95 0.05 1.92
CA THR A 132 -24.97 0.96 2.42
C THR A 132 -25.87 1.41 1.29
N LYS A 133 -27.20 1.44 1.49
CA LYS A 133 -28.15 2.01 0.54
C LYS A 133 -28.02 3.52 0.51
N GLY A 134 -27.93 4.09 -0.67
CA GLY A 134 -27.95 5.54 -0.86
C GLY A 134 -26.68 6.28 -0.41
N ALA A 135 -25.56 5.58 -0.27
CA ALA A 135 -24.29 6.21 0.08
C ALA A 135 -23.10 5.35 -0.36
N PHE A 136 -22.02 6.00 -0.75
CA PHE A 136 -20.71 5.37 -0.91
C PHE A 136 -20.04 5.13 0.45
N ASN A 137 -19.50 3.95 0.63
CA ASN A 137 -18.50 3.64 1.66
C ASN A 137 -17.21 3.14 1.00
N SER A 138 -16.10 3.33 1.69
CA SER A 138 -14.81 2.76 1.31
C SER A 138 -14.64 1.36 1.89
N TYR A 139 -14.14 0.46 1.08
CA TYR A 139 -13.89 -0.94 1.43
C TYR A 139 -12.42 -1.26 1.17
N SER A 140 -11.89 -2.21 1.94
CA SER A 140 -10.52 -2.72 1.78
C SER A 140 -10.52 -4.24 1.88
N VAL A 141 -9.83 -4.89 0.93
CA VAL A 141 -9.72 -6.35 0.84
C VAL A 141 -8.27 -6.72 0.58
N ASN A 142 -7.70 -7.58 1.40
CA ASN A 142 -6.33 -8.05 1.18
C ASN A 142 -6.30 -9.09 0.05
N ILE A 143 -5.28 -8.99 -0.79
CA ILE A 143 -4.97 -9.92 -1.87
C ILE A 143 -3.73 -10.72 -1.47
N THR A 144 -3.73 -12.02 -1.67
CA THR A 144 -2.60 -12.92 -1.39
C THR A 144 -2.42 -13.93 -2.51
N GLY A 145 -1.20 -14.47 -2.64
CA GLY A 145 -0.88 -15.52 -3.60
C GLY A 145 -1.00 -15.09 -5.07
N ALA A 146 -0.87 -13.80 -5.36
CA ALA A 146 -0.86 -13.30 -6.73
C ALA A 146 0.37 -13.79 -7.50
N THR A 147 0.17 -14.29 -8.73
CA THR A 147 1.22 -14.92 -9.55
C THR A 147 1.56 -14.16 -10.82
N GLY A 148 1.12 -12.90 -10.92
CA GLY A 148 1.38 -12.01 -12.06
C GLY A 148 0.10 -11.35 -12.57
N ALA A 149 -0.65 -11.99 -13.45
CA ALA A 149 -1.89 -11.44 -14.01
C ALA A 149 -3.07 -11.72 -13.06
N VAL A 150 -3.64 -10.68 -12.49
CA VAL A 150 -4.81 -10.76 -11.60
C VAL A 150 -5.97 -9.97 -12.23
N THR A 151 -7.18 -10.52 -12.21
CA THR A 151 -8.42 -9.79 -12.49
C THR A 151 -9.32 -9.85 -11.27
N ILE A 152 -10.07 -8.77 -11.01
CA ILE A 152 -11.01 -8.67 -9.89
C ILE A 152 -12.41 -8.45 -10.47
N THR A 153 -13.36 -9.23 -10.01
CA THR A 153 -14.77 -9.14 -10.44
C THR A 153 -15.64 -8.72 -9.27
N PHE A 154 -16.51 -7.74 -9.51
CA PHE A 154 -17.56 -7.30 -8.60
C PHE A 154 -18.92 -7.62 -9.23
N GLU A 155 -19.80 -8.23 -8.47
CA GLU A 155 -21.14 -8.57 -8.96
C GLU A 155 -22.21 -8.48 -7.86
N GLY A 156 -23.44 -8.16 -8.26
CA GLY A 156 -24.59 -8.28 -7.37
C GLY A 156 -24.82 -9.74 -6.96
N ASN A 157 -25.14 -10.00 -5.70
CA ASN A 157 -25.28 -11.39 -5.21
C ASN A 157 -26.62 -12.03 -5.60
N SER A 158 -27.56 -11.30 -6.17
CA SER A 158 -28.86 -11.80 -6.62
C SER A 158 -29.09 -11.49 -8.09
N ALA A 159 -29.81 -12.34 -8.77
CA ALA A 159 -30.20 -12.10 -10.18
C ALA A 159 -31.03 -10.83 -10.37
N SER A 160 -31.77 -10.40 -9.34
CA SER A 160 -32.58 -9.18 -9.35
C SER A 160 -32.38 -8.36 -8.09
N ASN A 161 -32.70 -7.07 -8.16
CA ASN A 161 -32.62 -6.15 -7.01
C ASN A 161 -31.28 -6.21 -6.28
N SER A 162 -30.19 -6.19 -7.02
CA SER A 162 -28.81 -6.14 -6.49
C SER A 162 -27.97 -5.11 -7.24
N ARG A 163 -28.60 -3.95 -7.49
CA ARG A 163 -27.95 -2.79 -8.14
C ARG A 163 -26.98 -2.13 -7.18
N PHE A 164 -25.83 -1.75 -7.72
CA PHE A 164 -24.83 -1.02 -6.95
C PHE A 164 -24.14 0.04 -7.81
N PHE A 165 -23.54 1.00 -7.14
CA PHE A 165 -22.57 1.93 -7.71
C PHE A 165 -21.18 1.56 -7.23
N ILE A 166 -20.18 1.71 -8.09
CA ILE A 166 -18.76 1.42 -7.76
C ILE A 166 -17.86 2.47 -8.37
N ASP A 167 -16.82 2.82 -7.62
CA ASP A 167 -15.87 3.88 -7.95
C ASP A 167 -14.51 3.64 -7.26
N ASP A 168 -13.47 4.39 -7.67
CA ASP A 168 -12.15 4.44 -7.04
C ASP A 168 -11.56 3.05 -6.75
N ILE A 169 -11.58 2.15 -7.75
CA ILE A 169 -10.98 0.82 -7.62
C ILE A 169 -9.47 0.96 -7.73
N ILE A 170 -8.76 0.75 -6.64
CA ILE A 170 -7.32 0.88 -6.55
C ILE A 170 -6.73 -0.42 -6.04
N VAL A 171 -5.66 -0.90 -6.67
CA VAL A 171 -4.85 -2.00 -6.13
C VAL A 171 -3.44 -1.47 -5.86
N GLN A 172 -3.00 -1.67 -4.64
CA GLN A 172 -1.65 -1.35 -4.21
C GLN A 172 -0.88 -2.64 -3.96
N ASP A 173 0.40 -2.65 -4.34
CA ASP A 173 1.30 -3.75 -4.02
C ASP A 173 1.47 -3.82 -2.50
N GLY A 174 1.23 -4.99 -1.92
CA GLY A 174 1.38 -5.26 -0.49
C GLY A 174 2.80 -5.64 -0.10
N THR A 175 3.69 -5.81 -1.07
CA THR A 175 5.10 -5.88 -0.76
C THR A 175 5.49 -4.52 -0.18
N LEU A 176 5.65 -4.48 1.15
CA LEU A 176 6.50 -3.46 1.73
C LEU A 176 7.74 -3.45 0.84
N ALA A 177 7.97 -2.35 0.14
CA ALA A 177 9.27 -2.14 -0.48
C ALA A 177 10.28 -2.10 0.68
N VAL A 178 10.67 -3.28 1.16
CA VAL A 178 11.95 -3.46 1.78
C VAL A 178 12.86 -3.08 0.61
N ALA A 179 13.34 -1.83 0.61
CA ALA A 179 14.41 -1.46 -0.28
C ALA A 179 15.38 -2.63 -0.20
N ASP A 180 15.56 -3.30 -1.33
CA ASP A 180 16.32 -4.55 -1.35
C ASP A 180 17.73 -4.21 -0.88
N PHE A 181 17.99 -4.35 0.41
CA PHE A 181 19.32 -4.27 1.00
C PHE A 181 20.21 -5.43 0.54
N LYS A 182 19.78 -6.14 -0.52
CA LYS A 182 20.62 -7.07 -1.27
C LYS A 182 21.67 -6.40 -2.17
N LYS A 183 21.83 -5.11 -2.14
CA LYS A 183 23.14 -4.57 -2.44
C LYS A 183 24.02 -5.00 -1.27
N VAL A 184 24.70 -6.14 -1.41
CA VAL A 184 25.84 -6.52 -0.57
C VAL A 184 26.83 -5.35 -0.69
N THR A 185 26.63 -4.32 0.11
CA THR A 185 27.64 -3.32 0.33
C THR A 185 28.77 -4.10 0.98
N PRO A 186 29.92 -4.24 0.32
CA PRO A 186 31.06 -4.90 0.94
C PRO A 186 31.22 -4.27 2.31
N ASN A 187 31.35 -5.07 3.33
CA ASN A 187 31.44 -4.66 4.73
C ASN A 187 32.19 -3.33 4.85
N PHE A 188 31.45 -2.22 5.00
CA PHE A 188 32.09 -0.90 5.08
C PHE A 188 32.92 -0.79 6.36
N VAL A 189 32.60 -1.60 7.38
CA VAL A 189 33.44 -1.88 8.54
C VAL A 189 34.19 -3.21 8.30
N LYS A 190 35.50 -3.17 8.30
CA LYS A 190 36.34 -4.35 8.07
C LYS A 190 36.47 -5.28 9.28
N ASN A 191 36.40 -4.73 10.50
CA ASN A 191 36.50 -5.48 11.75
C ASN A 191 35.25 -5.44 12.58
N THR A 192 34.32 -6.34 12.31
CA THR A 192 33.08 -6.45 13.09
C THR A 192 33.27 -6.91 14.53
N LEU A 193 34.44 -7.51 14.84
CA LEU A 193 34.93 -7.73 16.19
C LEU A 193 36.04 -6.71 16.47
N VAL A 194 35.76 -5.73 17.32
CA VAL A 194 36.68 -4.64 17.66
C VAL A 194 37.48 -5.01 18.91
N LYS A 195 38.72 -5.43 18.72
CA LYS A 195 39.64 -5.83 19.82
C LYS A 195 40.59 -4.74 20.28
N ASN A 196 40.95 -3.80 19.39
CA ASN A 196 41.99 -2.79 19.63
C ASN A 196 41.38 -1.38 19.72
N ASP A 197 40.18 -1.23 20.24
CA ASP A 197 39.49 0.06 20.42
C ASP A 197 39.32 0.91 19.14
N GLU A 198 39.50 0.29 17.97
CA GLU A 198 39.38 0.96 16.67
C GLU A 198 38.48 0.22 15.71
N ILE A 199 37.50 0.93 15.16
CA ILE A 199 36.69 0.45 14.04
C ILE A 199 37.40 0.81 12.75
N VAL A 200 37.74 -0.19 11.93
CA VAL A 200 38.44 -0.04 10.65
C VAL A 200 37.46 0.03 9.51
N PHE A 201 37.53 1.06 8.67
CA PHE A 201 36.63 1.27 7.54
C PHE A 201 37.30 0.89 6.20
N GLY A 202 36.51 0.28 5.34
CA GLY A 202 36.94 -0.15 3.99
C GLY A 202 36.57 0.81 2.88
N SER A 203 35.98 1.96 3.21
CA SER A 203 35.51 2.96 2.27
C SER A 203 35.42 4.32 2.94
N ASP A 204 35.24 5.38 2.12
CA ASP A 204 34.93 6.72 2.62
C ASP A 204 33.52 6.73 3.18
N VAL A 205 33.36 7.01 4.47
CA VAL A 205 32.05 7.04 5.14
C VAL A 205 31.86 8.37 5.81
N LYS A 206 30.78 9.06 5.46
CA LYS A 206 30.34 10.32 6.08
C LYS A 206 29.29 10.06 7.15
N ASP A 207 29.12 11.02 8.06
CA ASP A 207 28.06 11.03 9.08
C ASP A 207 27.96 9.72 9.87
N ILE A 208 29.11 9.16 10.25
CA ILE A 208 29.16 7.95 11.06
C ILE A 208 28.53 8.23 12.42
N LYS A 209 27.64 7.33 12.84
CA LYS A 209 27.10 7.27 14.18
C LYS A 209 27.21 5.85 14.71
N VAL A 210 27.63 5.72 15.95
CA VAL A 210 27.66 4.44 16.68
C VAL A 210 26.55 4.50 17.72
N TYR A 211 25.69 3.49 17.70
CA TYR A 211 24.55 3.38 18.59
C TYR A 211 24.68 2.18 19.53
N THR A 212 24.21 2.33 20.74
CA THR A 212 23.86 1.18 21.59
C THR A 212 22.68 0.43 21.03
N LEU A 213 22.42 -0.80 21.48
CA LEU A 213 21.20 -1.54 21.11
C LEU A 213 19.91 -0.87 21.59
N SER A 214 19.99 0.05 22.57
CA SER A 214 18.86 0.87 23.03
C SER A 214 18.62 2.12 22.16
N GLY A 215 19.45 2.33 21.09
CA GLY A 215 19.30 3.46 20.17
C GLY A 215 19.99 4.76 20.58
N ALA A 216 20.76 4.77 21.70
CA ALA A 216 21.52 5.95 22.10
C ALA A 216 22.77 6.11 21.20
N VAL A 217 23.02 7.33 20.67
CA VAL A 217 24.26 7.66 19.95
C VAL A 217 25.40 7.81 20.96
N VAL A 218 26.45 7.03 20.82
CA VAL A 218 27.61 7.03 21.73
C VAL A 218 28.91 7.51 21.07
N LYS A 219 28.97 7.56 19.73
CA LYS A 219 30.10 8.11 18.97
C LYS A 219 29.63 8.65 17.63
N THR A 220 30.29 9.70 17.14
CA THR A 220 30.08 10.24 15.79
C THR A 220 31.42 10.51 15.10
N GLY A 221 31.43 10.54 13.77
CA GLY A 221 32.63 10.83 13.00
C GLY A 221 32.41 10.77 11.50
N SER A 222 33.50 10.97 10.75
CA SER A 222 33.59 10.73 9.31
C SER A 222 34.99 10.21 9.02
N VAL A 223 35.11 9.23 8.15
CA VAL A 223 36.39 8.59 7.85
C VAL A 223 36.62 8.42 6.36
N LYS A 224 37.88 8.38 5.97
CA LYS A 224 38.32 7.97 4.63
C LYS A 224 38.60 6.47 4.57
N ASN A 225 38.64 5.93 3.37
CA ASN A 225 38.99 4.53 3.14
C ASN A 225 40.33 4.17 3.83
N GLY A 226 40.32 3.06 4.58
CA GLY A 226 41.48 2.58 5.34
C GLY A 226 41.71 3.30 6.66
N SER A 227 40.93 4.31 7.01
CA SER A 227 41.04 5.01 8.30
C SER A 227 40.27 4.29 9.40
N THR A 228 40.56 4.64 10.64
CA THR A 228 39.92 4.10 11.83
C THR A 228 39.12 5.13 12.58
N LEU A 229 38.10 4.68 13.34
CA LEU A 229 37.39 5.46 14.33
C LEU A 229 37.71 4.87 15.71
N ASN A 230 38.35 5.68 16.56
CA ASN A 230 38.65 5.28 17.93
C ASN A 230 37.36 5.21 18.76
N VAL A 231 37.21 4.11 19.49
CA VAL A 231 36.06 3.79 20.35
C VAL A 231 36.49 3.26 21.72
N ALA A 232 37.66 3.67 22.18
CA ALA A 232 38.21 3.24 23.49
C ALA A 232 37.29 3.56 24.65
N GLU A 233 36.53 4.66 24.56
CA GLU A 233 35.58 5.08 25.58
C GLU A 233 34.31 4.21 25.66
N LEU A 234 34.06 3.35 24.67
CA LEU A 234 32.87 2.49 24.67
C LEU A 234 33.10 1.25 25.53
N ALA A 235 32.09 0.88 26.32
CA ALA A 235 32.11 -0.37 27.07
C ALA A 235 32.09 -1.59 26.15
N LYS A 236 32.53 -2.75 26.64
CA LYS A 236 32.39 -4.02 25.92
C LYS A 236 30.93 -4.30 25.62
N GLY A 237 30.60 -4.73 24.41
CA GLY A 237 29.23 -5.00 24.03
C GLY A 237 28.92 -4.85 22.54
N ASN A 238 27.64 -5.02 22.19
CA ASN A 238 27.16 -4.90 20.82
C ASN A 238 26.76 -3.47 20.51
N TYR A 239 27.12 -3.00 19.32
CA TYR A 239 26.81 -1.67 18.80
C TYR A 239 26.35 -1.76 17.34
N ILE A 240 25.62 -0.76 16.89
CA ILE A 240 25.27 -0.55 15.49
C ILE A 240 26.02 0.67 14.99
N VAL A 241 26.82 0.48 13.93
CA VAL A 241 27.50 1.55 13.22
C VAL A 241 26.68 1.89 11.99
N THR A 242 26.35 3.17 11.81
CA THR A 242 25.69 3.68 10.62
C THR A 242 26.56 4.75 9.95
N GLY A 243 26.27 5.07 8.70
CA GLY A 243 26.94 6.13 7.98
C GLY A 243 26.37 6.30 6.58
N ILE A 244 26.96 7.21 5.81
CA ILE A 244 26.63 7.44 4.40
C ILE A 244 27.83 7.04 3.54
N LEU A 245 27.63 6.06 2.67
CA LEU A 245 28.58 5.56 1.69
C LEU A 245 28.05 5.80 0.28
N ASN A 246 28.76 6.57 -0.55
CA ASN A 246 28.31 6.94 -1.91
C ASN A 246 26.88 7.52 -1.97
N ASN A 247 26.52 8.39 -1.02
CA ASN A 247 25.20 8.97 -0.81
C ASN A 247 24.09 7.96 -0.41
N GLU A 248 24.44 6.72 -0.08
CA GLU A 248 23.53 5.69 0.38
C GLU A 248 23.72 5.46 1.89
N PRO A 249 22.65 5.33 2.68
CA PRO A 249 22.74 4.98 4.09
C PRO A 249 23.20 3.51 4.25
N VAL A 250 24.15 3.30 5.14
CA VAL A 250 24.68 1.97 5.47
C VAL A 250 24.63 1.73 6.97
N SER A 251 24.47 0.46 7.37
CA SER A 251 24.54 0.06 8.77
C SER A 251 25.21 -1.30 8.94
N GLN A 252 25.92 -1.49 10.04
CA GLN A 252 26.56 -2.75 10.37
C GLN A 252 26.65 -2.95 11.87
N LYS A 253 26.38 -4.16 12.34
CA LYS A 253 26.56 -4.55 13.73
C LYS A 253 28.03 -4.86 13.99
N ILE A 254 28.55 -4.38 15.12
CA ILE A 254 29.89 -4.70 15.64
C ILE A 254 29.77 -5.21 17.09
N LEU A 255 30.77 -5.98 17.49
CA LEU A 255 31.01 -6.39 18.88
C LEU A 255 32.34 -5.79 19.34
N LYS A 256 32.30 -4.95 20.39
CA LYS A 256 33.50 -4.49 21.08
C LYS A 256 33.85 -5.47 22.21
N ASP A 257 35.06 -5.98 22.20
CA ASP A 257 35.63 -6.91 23.18
C ASP A 257 36.40 -6.17 24.29
#